data_0c18e918bf92ad6e599fd730b21c5dfc
#
_entry.id   0c18e918bf92ad6e599fd730b21c5dfc
#
_cell.length_a   1.000
_cell.length_b   1.000
_cell.length_c   1.000
_cell.angle_alpha   90.00
_cell.angle_beta   90.00
_cell.angle_gamma   90.00
#
_symmetry.space_group_name_H-M   'P 1'
#
loop_
_entity.id
_entity.type
_entity.pdbx_description
1 polymer ?
#
loop_
_entity_poly.entity_id
_entity_poly.type
_entity_poly.pdbx_seq_one_letter_code
_entity_poly.pdbx_strand_id
1 'polypeptide(L)'
;MTTLLFAGIFICCLSVCAQEKVVWSDQEKPIVAQISGLRKLDDSVRAGTTKDLALQIRQLPVVPNKLRLAGALANLSTEGDFGRDTLQEVTTTLAQALREQPPAGKPGQPGELYMELASLARYEHMAAESDNPQFKEAVAQLEADDAKRQKADFTLSDLQGKSWHLRDTKGKVVLVNFWATWCPPCRKEMPDLQALYDKYKDQGFVVLSISDEEVAKVSPFITERNISYPVLLDPGRKVNDAFVVEGIPKSFVYDREGKLVAQSVDMRTRSQFQQMLTAAGLN
;
A
#
# COMPACT_ATOMS: atom_id res chain seq x y z
N MET A 1 0.67 -68.17 -20.99
CA MET A 1 1.41 -66.92 -20.85
C MET A 1 0.47 -65.90 -20.24
N THR A 2 0.59 -65.72 -18.94
CA THR A 2 -0.38 -64.91 -18.13
C THR A 2 0.30 -63.62 -17.78
N THR A 3 -0.20 -62.52 -18.34
CA THR A 3 0.35 -61.17 -18.12
C THR A 3 -0.37 -60.53 -16.89
N LEU A 4 0.36 -60.30 -15.80
CA LEU A 4 -0.11 -59.59 -14.63
C LEU A 4 0.02 -58.08 -14.89
N LEU A 5 -1.11 -57.38 -14.85
CA LEU A 5 -1.17 -55.89 -14.77
C LEU A 5 -1.02 -55.46 -13.32
N PHE A 6 0.05 -54.74 -12.99
CA PHE A 6 0.19 -54.01 -11.74
C PHE A 6 -0.53 -52.65 -11.86
N ALA A 7 -1.64 -52.50 -11.16
CA ALA A 7 -2.29 -51.20 -10.98
C ALA A 7 -1.60 -50.48 -9.83
N GLY A 8 -0.79 -49.47 -10.12
CA GLY A 8 -0.20 -48.56 -9.16
C GLY A 8 -1.25 -47.55 -8.67
N ILE A 9 -1.65 -47.68 -7.38
CA ILE A 9 -2.49 -46.69 -6.72
C ILE A 9 -1.63 -45.51 -6.35
N PHE A 10 -1.80 -44.40 -7.07
CA PHE A 10 -1.21 -43.10 -6.75
C PHE A 10 -2.06 -42.47 -5.63
N ILE A 11 -1.64 -42.63 -4.38
CA ILE A 11 -2.22 -41.90 -3.25
C ILE A 11 -1.72 -40.47 -3.32
N CYS A 12 -2.54 -39.58 -3.89
CA CYS A 12 -2.35 -38.14 -3.86
C CYS A 12 -2.66 -37.65 -2.44
N CYS A 13 -1.62 -37.49 -1.60
CA CYS A 13 -1.73 -36.80 -0.34
C CYS A 13 -2.03 -35.32 -0.60
N LEU A 14 -3.32 -34.98 -0.67
CA LEU A 14 -3.79 -33.61 -0.53
C LEU A 14 -3.54 -33.18 0.91
N SER A 15 -2.36 -32.58 1.16
CA SER A 15 -2.14 -31.80 2.39
C SER A 15 -3.06 -30.60 2.35
N VAL A 16 -4.27 -30.78 2.88
CA VAL A 16 -5.14 -29.66 3.25
C VAL A 16 -4.42 -28.94 4.38
N CYS A 17 -3.75 -27.83 4.06
CA CYS A 17 -3.30 -26.87 5.06
C CYS A 17 -4.57 -26.32 5.72
N ALA A 18 -5.01 -26.95 6.82
CA ALA A 18 -6.05 -26.40 7.66
C ALA A 18 -5.51 -25.07 8.21
N GLN A 19 -6.08 -23.95 7.76
CA GLN A 19 -5.85 -22.67 8.41
C GLN A 19 -6.29 -22.81 9.86
N GLU A 20 -5.35 -22.81 10.79
CA GLU A 20 -5.65 -22.82 12.22
C GLU A 20 -6.62 -21.69 12.53
N LYS A 21 -7.80 -22.03 13.02
CA LYS A 21 -8.80 -21.05 13.39
C LYS A 21 -8.26 -20.23 14.56
N VAL A 22 -8.04 -18.93 14.33
CA VAL A 22 -7.56 -18.03 15.38
C VAL A 22 -8.55 -18.03 16.54
N VAL A 23 -8.06 -18.35 17.73
CA VAL A 23 -8.83 -18.29 18.97
C VAL A 23 -8.49 -16.99 19.69
N TRP A 24 -9.47 -16.12 19.86
CA TRP A 24 -9.32 -14.85 20.56
C TRP A 24 -9.71 -14.99 22.04
N SER A 25 -8.86 -14.48 22.94
CA SER A 25 -9.18 -14.37 24.36
C SER A 25 -10.29 -13.33 24.61
N ASP A 26 -10.86 -13.32 25.80
CA ASP A 26 -11.89 -12.35 26.17
C ASP A 26 -11.36 -10.91 26.20
N GLN A 27 -10.06 -10.70 26.44
CA GLN A 27 -9.41 -9.40 26.34
C GLN A 27 -9.18 -8.96 24.89
N GLU A 28 -8.96 -9.88 23.96
CA GLU A 28 -8.69 -9.59 22.55
C GLU A 28 -9.96 -9.36 21.73
N LYS A 29 -11.08 -10.05 22.04
CA LYS A 29 -12.34 -9.96 21.29
C LYS A 29 -12.84 -8.52 21.10
N PRO A 30 -12.85 -7.61 22.12
CA PRO A 30 -13.25 -6.23 21.93
C PRO A 30 -12.34 -5.48 20.98
N ILE A 31 -11.02 -5.72 21.04
CA ILE A 31 -10.02 -5.11 20.17
C ILE A 31 -10.25 -5.54 18.72
N VAL A 32 -10.43 -6.84 18.48
CA VAL A 32 -10.74 -7.39 17.15
C VAL A 32 -12.01 -6.76 16.56
N ALA A 33 -13.07 -6.64 17.37
CA ALA A 33 -14.34 -6.06 16.94
C ALA A 33 -14.16 -4.59 16.53
N GLN A 34 -13.40 -3.81 17.29
CA GLN A 34 -13.11 -2.40 16.98
C GLN A 34 -12.23 -2.27 15.73
N ILE A 35 -11.15 -3.05 15.59
CA ILE A 35 -10.31 -3.07 14.38
C ILE A 35 -11.16 -3.35 13.15
N SER A 36 -12.02 -4.37 13.21
CA SER A 36 -12.93 -4.75 12.11
C SER A 36 -13.93 -3.65 11.75
N GLY A 37 -14.23 -2.78 12.69
CA GLY A 37 -15.15 -1.65 12.54
C GLY A 37 -14.50 -0.34 12.06
N LEU A 38 -13.17 -0.22 12.09
CA LEU A 38 -12.46 1.05 11.86
C LEU A 38 -12.82 1.73 10.54
N ARG A 39 -12.94 0.97 9.45
CA ARG A 39 -13.31 1.53 8.12
C ARG A 39 -14.71 2.12 8.04
N LYS A 40 -15.57 1.87 9.05
CA LYS A 40 -16.94 2.38 9.12
C LYS A 40 -17.04 3.68 9.92
N LEU A 41 -15.97 4.07 10.61
CA LEU A 41 -15.91 5.29 11.40
C LEU A 41 -15.56 6.48 10.52
N ASP A 42 -16.08 7.64 10.89
CA ASP A 42 -15.63 8.91 10.32
C ASP A 42 -14.15 9.17 10.65
N ASP A 43 -13.40 9.76 9.71
CA ASP A 43 -11.95 9.93 9.85
C ASP A 43 -11.53 10.63 11.15
N SER A 44 -12.33 11.60 11.63
CA SER A 44 -12.08 12.31 12.90
C SER A 44 -12.18 11.40 14.14
N VAL A 45 -13.10 10.43 14.14
CA VAL A 45 -13.28 9.44 15.23
C VAL A 45 -12.27 8.30 15.06
N ARG A 46 -12.02 7.90 13.82
CA ARG A 46 -11.12 6.81 13.48
C ARG A 46 -9.70 7.06 13.99
N ALA A 47 -9.18 8.28 13.89
CA ALA A 47 -7.86 8.65 14.39
C ALA A 47 -7.69 8.36 15.90
N GLY A 48 -8.62 8.86 16.73
CA GLY A 48 -8.62 8.62 18.17
C GLY A 48 -8.76 7.15 18.52
N THR A 49 -9.73 6.45 17.90
CA THR A 49 -9.94 5.02 18.10
C THR A 49 -8.71 4.19 17.73
N THR A 50 -8.03 4.52 16.64
CA THR A 50 -6.78 3.84 16.21
C THR A 50 -5.67 4.03 17.25
N LYS A 51 -5.51 5.24 17.80
CA LYS A 51 -4.54 5.51 18.86
C LYS A 51 -4.85 4.71 20.13
N ASP A 52 -6.09 4.71 20.58
CA ASP A 52 -6.53 3.96 21.76
C ASP A 52 -6.32 2.46 21.60
N LEU A 53 -6.61 1.92 20.40
CA LEU A 53 -6.36 0.51 20.08
C LEU A 53 -4.87 0.18 20.13
N ALA A 54 -4.00 1.04 19.61
CA ALA A 54 -2.54 0.85 19.69
C ALA A 54 -2.09 0.72 21.16
N LEU A 55 -2.57 1.58 22.03
CA LEU A 55 -2.28 1.54 23.47
C LEU A 55 -2.82 0.28 24.14
N GLN A 56 -4.05 -0.13 23.83
CA GLN A 56 -4.66 -1.36 24.37
C GLN A 56 -3.89 -2.61 23.93
N ILE A 57 -3.51 -2.72 22.64
CA ILE A 57 -2.72 -3.85 22.13
C ILE A 57 -1.37 -3.91 22.84
N ARG A 58 -0.74 -2.77 23.12
CA ARG A 58 0.54 -2.71 23.81
C ARG A 58 0.48 -3.29 25.23
N GLN A 59 -0.66 -3.16 25.89
CA GLN A 59 -0.92 -3.69 27.24
C GLN A 59 -1.26 -5.18 27.27
N LEU A 60 -1.57 -5.80 26.13
CA LEU A 60 -1.81 -7.24 26.11
C LEU A 60 -0.56 -8.02 26.52
N PRO A 61 -0.75 -9.19 27.17
CA PRO A 61 0.37 -10.08 27.44
C PRO A 61 1.07 -10.50 26.14
N VAL A 62 2.31 -11.01 26.27
CA VAL A 62 3.09 -11.49 25.13
C VAL A 62 2.49 -12.81 24.63
N VAL A 63 1.63 -12.72 23.65
CA VAL A 63 0.92 -13.84 23.01
C VAL A 63 0.90 -13.68 21.49
N PRO A 64 0.84 -14.76 20.69
CA PRO A 64 0.91 -14.67 19.23
C PRO A 64 -0.12 -13.71 18.60
N ASN A 65 -1.30 -13.58 19.20
CA ASN A 65 -2.35 -12.70 18.73
C ASN A 65 -2.00 -11.19 18.89
N LYS A 66 -1.15 -10.83 19.87
CA LYS A 66 -0.71 -9.44 20.05
C LYS A 66 -0.01 -8.91 18.78
N LEU A 67 0.92 -9.69 18.24
CA LEU A 67 1.61 -9.34 17.00
C LEU A 67 0.64 -9.25 15.81
N ARG A 68 -0.31 -10.17 15.72
CA ARG A 68 -1.36 -10.17 14.68
C ARG A 68 -2.23 -8.92 14.74
N LEU A 69 -2.65 -8.52 15.95
CA LEU A 69 -3.45 -7.32 16.16
C LEU A 69 -2.67 -6.05 15.84
N ALA A 70 -1.40 -5.97 16.26
CA ALA A 70 -0.51 -4.86 15.96
C ALA A 70 -0.31 -4.69 14.43
N GLY A 71 -0.08 -5.78 13.70
CA GLY A 71 0.05 -5.77 12.24
C GLY A 71 -1.24 -5.36 11.54
N ALA A 72 -2.39 -5.90 11.96
CA ALA A 72 -3.68 -5.52 11.40
C ALA A 72 -3.99 -4.03 11.62
N LEU A 73 -3.64 -3.48 12.79
CA LEU A 73 -3.84 -2.07 13.07
C LEU A 73 -2.87 -1.18 12.25
N ALA A 74 -1.61 -1.60 12.08
CA ALA A 74 -0.63 -0.90 11.27
C ALA A 74 -1.09 -0.77 9.82
N ASN A 75 -1.51 -1.86 9.21
CA ASN A 75 -2.03 -1.89 7.83
C ASN A 75 -3.24 -0.95 7.63
N LEU A 76 -4.15 -0.85 8.62
CA LEU A 76 -5.30 0.04 8.54
C LEU A 76 -4.97 1.51 8.83
N SER A 77 -3.83 1.79 9.47
CA SER A 77 -3.46 3.14 9.92
C SER A 77 -2.94 4.04 8.79
N THR A 78 -2.60 3.46 7.65
CA THR A 78 -2.14 4.19 6.46
C THR A 78 -3.27 4.51 5.46
N GLU A 79 -4.50 4.05 5.74
CA GLU A 79 -5.68 4.28 4.89
C GLU A 79 -6.36 5.64 5.13
N GLY A 80 -5.63 6.66 5.56
CA GLY A 80 -6.17 7.99 5.83
C GLY A 80 -5.19 8.88 6.58
N ASP A 81 -5.59 10.11 6.86
CA ASP A 81 -4.81 11.07 7.63
C ASP A 81 -5.27 11.08 9.09
N PHE A 82 -4.61 10.29 9.91
CA PHE A 82 -4.94 10.18 11.35
C PHE A 82 -4.00 10.99 12.24
N GLY A 83 -3.12 11.79 11.63
CA GLY A 83 -2.13 12.60 12.32
C GLY A 83 -0.89 11.79 12.75
N ARG A 84 0.21 12.54 12.83
CA ARG A 84 1.54 11.97 13.12
C ARG A 84 1.59 11.23 14.46
N ASP A 85 0.94 11.75 15.49
CA ASP A 85 0.94 11.15 16.84
C ASP A 85 0.29 9.78 16.85
N THR A 86 -0.87 9.63 16.18
CA THR A 86 -1.57 8.36 16.07
C THR A 86 -0.71 7.32 15.34
N LEU A 87 -0.12 7.73 14.22
CA LEU A 87 0.71 6.84 13.41
C LEU A 87 1.99 6.42 14.14
N GLN A 88 2.56 7.34 14.95
CA GLN A 88 3.71 7.01 15.80
C GLN A 88 3.35 5.98 16.90
N GLU A 89 2.17 6.09 17.53
CA GLU A 89 1.73 5.10 18.52
C GLU A 89 1.52 3.72 17.90
N VAL A 90 0.94 3.66 16.71
CA VAL A 90 0.78 2.41 15.96
C VAL A 90 2.14 1.81 15.61
N THR A 91 3.05 2.62 15.06
CA THR A 91 4.42 2.20 14.71
C THR A 91 5.16 1.65 15.93
N THR A 92 5.08 2.36 17.06
CA THR A 92 5.69 1.92 18.33
C THR A 92 5.11 0.59 18.79
N THR A 93 3.79 0.40 18.65
CA THR A 93 3.10 -0.83 19.05
C THR A 93 3.54 -2.01 18.18
N LEU A 94 3.63 -1.83 16.86
CA LEU A 94 4.13 -2.87 15.95
C LEU A 94 5.59 -3.21 16.24
N ALA A 95 6.44 -2.20 16.41
CA ALA A 95 7.85 -2.40 16.74
C ALA A 95 8.04 -3.15 18.06
N GLN A 96 7.24 -2.84 19.09
CA GLN A 96 7.26 -3.56 20.36
C GLN A 96 6.81 -5.02 20.20
N ALA A 97 5.69 -5.27 19.53
CA ALA A 97 5.17 -6.62 19.32
C ALA A 97 6.16 -7.49 18.53
N LEU A 98 6.85 -6.93 17.54
CA LEU A 98 7.91 -7.60 16.77
C LEU A 98 9.16 -7.93 17.63
N ARG A 99 9.51 -7.07 18.60
CA ARG A 99 10.60 -7.36 19.55
C ARG A 99 10.21 -8.47 20.53
N GLU A 100 8.97 -8.45 21.02
CA GLU A 100 8.46 -9.44 21.97
C GLU A 100 8.29 -10.83 21.33
N GLN A 101 7.88 -10.87 20.07
CA GLN A 101 7.63 -12.10 19.33
C GLN A 101 8.10 -11.98 17.87
N PRO A 102 9.41 -12.06 17.63
CA PRO A 102 9.91 -11.98 16.26
C PRO A 102 9.42 -13.20 15.45
N PRO A 103 8.68 -12.98 14.35
CA PRO A 103 8.26 -14.08 13.50
C PRO A 103 9.46 -14.73 12.82
N ALA A 104 9.37 -16.03 12.57
CA ALA A 104 10.38 -16.74 11.81
C ALA A 104 10.46 -16.13 10.39
N GLY A 105 11.67 -15.83 9.95
CA GLY A 105 11.95 -15.30 8.61
C GLY A 105 12.71 -16.30 7.76
N LYS A 106 12.71 -16.06 6.45
CA LYS A 106 13.62 -16.73 5.52
C LYS A 106 14.75 -15.76 5.17
N PRO A 107 16.01 -16.21 5.13
CA PRO A 107 17.12 -15.34 4.71
C PRO A 107 16.85 -14.68 3.36
N GLY A 108 17.04 -13.36 3.26
CA GLY A 108 16.77 -12.58 2.04
C GLY A 108 15.30 -12.36 1.71
N GLN A 109 14.37 -12.75 2.59
CA GLN A 109 12.94 -12.49 2.47
C GLN A 109 12.43 -12.00 3.82
N PRO A 110 12.47 -10.69 4.09
CA PRO A 110 11.94 -10.12 5.32
C PRO A 110 10.45 -10.43 5.45
N GLY A 111 10.00 -10.73 6.66
CA GLY A 111 8.60 -11.00 6.93
C GLY A 111 7.73 -9.76 6.66
N GLU A 112 6.47 -9.98 6.27
CA GLU A 112 5.50 -8.94 5.92
C GLU A 112 5.41 -7.82 6.97
N LEU A 113 5.39 -8.17 8.26
CA LEU A 113 5.31 -7.18 9.34
C LEU A 113 6.59 -6.35 9.52
N TYR A 114 7.76 -6.87 9.12
CA TYR A 114 8.98 -6.08 9.07
C TYR A 114 8.98 -5.14 7.85
N MET A 115 8.41 -5.56 6.72
CA MET A 115 8.19 -4.69 5.57
C MET A 115 7.23 -3.56 5.92
N GLU A 116 6.15 -3.86 6.63
CA GLU A 116 5.20 -2.86 7.13
C GLU A 116 5.88 -1.84 8.06
N LEU A 117 6.64 -2.30 9.07
CA LEU A 117 7.38 -1.43 9.97
C LEU A 117 8.40 -0.55 9.22
N ALA A 118 9.13 -1.14 8.27
CA ALA A 118 10.09 -0.41 7.43
C ALA A 118 9.40 0.63 6.54
N SER A 119 8.20 0.32 6.01
CA SER A 119 7.40 1.26 5.21
C SER A 119 6.91 2.45 6.03
N LEU A 120 6.44 2.22 7.27
CA LEU A 120 6.08 3.29 8.20
C LEU A 120 7.28 4.19 8.54
N ALA A 121 8.45 3.59 8.78
CA ALA A 121 9.66 4.36 9.05
C ALA A 121 10.10 5.20 7.85
N ARG A 122 10.12 4.60 6.66
CA ARG A 122 10.70 5.22 5.46
C ARG A 122 9.78 6.21 4.78
N TYR A 123 8.50 5.86 4.60
CA TYR A 123 7.56 6.64 3.78
C TYR A 123 6.64 7.52 4.59
N GLU A 124 6.32 7.13 5.83
CA GLU A 124 5.56 7.94 6.77
C GLU A 124 6.45 8.74 7.73
N HIS A 125 7.77 8.53 7.67
CA HIS A 125 8.76 9.20 8.52
C HIS A 125 8.51 9.00 10.03
N MET A 126 8.04 7.79 10.39
CA MET A 126 7.85 7.43 11.79
C MET A 126 9.15 6.95 12.42
N ALA A 127 9.33 7.26 13.69
CA ALA A 127 10.46 6.72 14.45
C ALA A 127 10.24 5.22 14.69
N ALA A 128 11.08 4.40 14.05
CA ALA A 128 11.12 2.96 14.25
C ALA A 128 12.55 2.45 14.18
N GLU A 129 12.98 1.78 15.24
CA GLU A 129 14.30 1.16 15.32
C GLU A 129 14.15 -0.31 15.70
N SER A 130 14.92 -1.16 15.06
CA SER A 130 15.00 -2.57 15.38
C SER A 130 16.37 -3.12 15.02
N ASP A 131 17.00 -3.85 15.95
CA ASP A 131 18.24 -4.57 15.70
C ASP A 131 18.02 -5.89 14.96
N ASN A 132 16.77 -6.28 14.75
CA ASN A 132 16.44 -7.54 14.06
C ASN A 132 16.93 -7.50 12.61
N PRO A 133 17.65 -8.54 12.16
CA PRO A 133 18.14 -8.61 10.77
C PRO A 133 17.04 -8.46 9.73
N GLN A 134 15.85 -9.01 9.94
CA GLN A 134 14.73 -8.88 9.01
C GLN A 134 14.28 -7.43 8.79
N PHE A 135 14.36 -6.57 9.83
CA PHE A 135 14.05 -5.15 9.66
C PHE A 135 15.11 -4.46 8.78
N LYS A 136 16.38 -4.77 8.96
CA LYS A 136 17.47 -4.24 8.12
C LYS A 136 17.33 -4.71 6.68
N GLU A 137 16.98 -5.98 6.47
CA GLU A 137 16.68 -6.54 5.15
C GLU A 137 15.46 -5.86 4.51
N ALA A 138 14.40 -5.59 5.29
CA ALA A 138 13.22 -4.88 4.81
C ALA A 138 13.55 -3.45 4.34
N VAL A 139 14.33 -2.70 5.13
CA VAL A 139 14.80 -1.36 4.74
C VAL A 139 15.61 -1.43 3.45
N ALA A 140 16.57 -2.36 3.35
CA ALA A 140 17.38 -2.55 2.15
C ALA A 140 16.54 -2.94 0.91
N GLN A 141 15.51 -3.77 1.10
CA GLN A 141 14.56 -4.11 0.04
C GLN A 141 13.79 -2.88 -0.46
N LEU A 142 13.25 -2.05 0.44
CA LEU A 142 12.56 -0.81 0.07
C LEU A 142 13.49 0.17 -0.66
N GLU A 143 14.76 0.26 -0.26
CA GLU A 143 15.77 1.08 -0.96
C GLU A 143 16.07 0.57 -2.36
N ALA A 144 16.17 -0.75 -2.52
CA ALA A 144 16.36 -1.37 -3.82
C ALA A 144 15.14 -1.14 -4.73
N ASP A 145 13.93 -1.21 -4.19
CA ASP A 145 12.71 -0.95 -4.93
C ASP A 145 12.55 0.53 -5.31
N ASP A 146 12.95 1.46 -4.45
CA ASP A 146 13.00 2.89 -4.79
C ASP A 146 14.00 3.16 -5.92
N ALA A 147 15.14 2.47 -5.92
CA ALA A 147 16.12 2.58 -7.01
C ALA A 147 15.58 2.00 -8.34
N LYS A 148 14.74 0.96 -8.30
CA LYS A 148 14.03 0.44 -9.49
C LYS A 148 13.00 1.47 -9.98
N ARG A 149 12.15 1.99 -9.09
CA ARG A 149 11.12 3.00 -9.39
C ARG A 149 11.71 4.29 -9.96
N GLN A 150 12.87 4.73 -9.46
CA GLN A 150 13.59 5.89 -9.99
C GLN A 150 14.08 5.65 -11.44
N LYS A 151 14.38 4.41 -11.81
CA LYS A 151 14.83 4.02 -13.15
C LYS A 151 13.68 3.59 -14.06
N ALA A 152 12.51 3.31 -13.47
CA ALA A 152 11.34 2.85 -14.22
C ALA A 152 10.92 3.89 -15.26
N ASP A 153 10.48 3.38 -16.39
CA ASP A 153 10.00 4.18 -17.50
C ASP A 153 8.92 3.41 -18.23
N PHE A 154 8.03 4.12 -18.89
CA PHE A 154 6.98 3.50 -19.67
C PHE A 154 6.50 4.41 -20.79
N THR A 155 5.88 3.80 -21.79
CA THR A 155 5.06 4.47 -22.79
C THR A 155 3.72 3.77 -22.83
N LEU A 156 2.66 4.50 -22.47
CA LEU A 156 1.28 4.03 -22.51
C LEU A 156 0.39 5.06 -23.22
N SER A 157 -0.69 4.60 -23.82
CA SER A 157 -1.72 5.49 -24.36
C SER A 157 -2.82 5.73 -23.33
N ASP A 158 -3.32 6.96 -23.28
CA ASP A 158 -4.51 7.28 -22.50
C ASP A 158 -5.81 6.86 -23.26
N LEU A 159 -6.95 7.01 -22.60
CA LEU A 159 -8.26 6.67 -23.16
C LEU A 159 -8.64 7.51 -24.41
N GLN A 160 -7.96 8.62 -24.68
CA GLN A 160 -8.12 9.47 -25.86
C GLN A 160 -7.14 9.12 -26.98
N GLY A 161 -6.26 8.12 -26.77
CA GLY A 161 -5.27 7.68 -27.74
C GLY A 161 -3.97 8.51 -27.74
N LYS A 162 -3.81 9.47 -26.82
CA LYS A 162 -2.56 10.21 -26.67
C LYS A 162 -1.53 9.33 -26.00
N SER A 163 -0.34 9.23 -26.61
CA SER A 163 0.80 8.53 -26.01
C SER A 163 1.47 9.38 -24.92
N TRP A 164 1.77 8.75 -23.80
CA TRP A 164 2.49 9.33 -22.67
C TRP A 164 3.75 8.51 -22.42
N HIS A 165 4.90 9.18 -22.44
CA HIS A 165 6.19 8.62 -22.08
C HIS A 165 6.68 9.33 -20.81
N LEU A 166 6.97 8.59 -19.75
CA LEU A 166 7.27 9.20 -18.44
C LEU A 166 8.46 10.15 -18.51
N ARG A 167 9.53 9.80 -19.22
CA ARG A 167 10.72 10.66 -19.34
C ARG A 167 10.48 11.94 -20.12
N ASP A 168 9.47 11.98 -20.98
CA ASP A 168 9.11 13.19 -21.74
C ASP A 168 8.34 14.19 -20.89
N THR A 169 8.00 13.84 -19.65
CA THR A 169 7.32 14.74 -18.71
C THR A 169 8.28 15.63 -17.90
N LYS A 170 9.59 15.59 -18.16
CA LYS A 170 10.55 16.49 -17.51
C LYS A 170 10.13 17.97 -17.65
N GLY A 171 10.36 18.74 -16.60
CA GLY A 171 9.85 20.11 -16.46
C GLY A 171 8.48 20.19 -15.80
N LYS A 172 7.81 19.04 -15.59
CA LYS A 172 6.51 18.95 -14.92
C LYS A 172 6.65 18.17 -13.60
N VAL A 173 5.77 18.46 -12.65
CA VAL A 173 5.54 17.58 -11.50
C VAL A 173 4.58 16.50 -11.92
N VAL A 174 4.94 15.25 -11.71
CA VAL A 174 4.16 14.10 -12.18
C VAL A 174 3.75 13.23 -11.01
N LEU A 175 2.46 12.93 -10.93
CA LEU A 175 1.92 11.92 -10.03
C LEU A 175 1.52 10.71 -10.87
N VAL A 176 2.20 9.59 -10.68
CA VAL A 176 1.84 8.28 -11.23
C VAL A 176 1.01 7.55 -10.19
N ASN A 177 -0.24 7.22 -10.51
CA ASN A 177 -1.18 6.57 -9.60
C ASN A 177 -1.65 5.23 -10.18
N PHE A 178 -1.60 4.17 -9.39
CA PHE A 178 -2.08 2.83 -9.76
C PHE A 178 -3.38 2.52 -9.05
N TRP A 179 -4.38 2.06 -9.79
CA TRP A 179 -5.75 1.89 -9.29
C TRP A 179 -6.56 0.87 -10.09
N ALA A 180 -7.77 0.52 -9.60
CA ALA A 180 -8.75 -0.27 -10.34
C ALA A 180 -10.19 0.14 -10.00
N THR A 181 -11.13 -0.16 -10.89
CA THR A 181 -12.56 0.17 -10.71
C THR A 181 -13.19 -0.52 -9.51
N TRP A 182 -12.72 -1.72 -9.18
CA TRP A 182 -13.19 -2.54 -8.05
C TRP A 182 -12.55 -2.16 -6.70
N CYS A 183 -11.56 -1.27 -6.67
CA CYS A 183 -10.80 -0.89 -5.47
C CYS A 183 -11.51 0.25 -4.72
N PRO A 184 -12.14 0.01 -3.54
CA PRO A 184 -12.87 1.05 -2.81
C PRO A 184 -12.01 2.22 -2.34
N PRO A 185 -10.79 2.02 -1.75
CA PRO A 185 -9.94 3.12 -1.36
C PRO A 185 -9.45 3.94 -2.56
N CYS A 186 -9.18 3.31 -3.72
CA CYS A 186 -8.83 4.02 -4.94
C CYS A 186 -9.95 4.98 -5.36
N ARG A 187 -11.20 4.51 -5.30
CA ARG A 187 -12.38 5.33 -5.64
C ARG A 187 -12.59 6.50 -4.68
N LYS A 188 -12.18 6.33 -3.40
CA LYS A 188 -12.28 7.38 -2.37
C LYS A 188 -11.29 8.52 -2.63
N GLU A 189 -10.08 8.25 -3.12
CA GLU A 189 -9.06 9.28 -3.39
C GLU A 189 -9.23 10.00 -4.74
N MET A 190 -9.94 9.42 -5.71
CA MET A 190 -10.08 9.99 -7.06
C MET A 190 -10.62 11.44 -7.10
N PRO A 191 -11.66 11.82 -6.33
CA PRO A 191 -12.14 13.21 -6.29
C PRO A 191 -11.08 14.20 -5.79
N ASP A 192 -10.26 13.78 -4.83
CA ASP A 192 -9.17 14.60 -4.30
C ASP A 192 -8.06 14.79 -5.34
N LEU A 193 -7.69 13.72 -6.07
CA LEU A 193 -6.76 13.80 -7.20
C LEU A 193 -7.29 14.71 -8.31
N GLN A 194 -8.59 14.62 -8.65
CA GLN A 194 -9.21 15.49 -9.64
C GLN A 194 -9.15 16.95 -9.23
N ALA A 195 -9.49 17.25 -7.97
CA ALA A 195 -9.43 18.61 -7.46
C ALA A 195 -8.00 19.20 -7.47
N LEU A 196 -6.99 18.38 -7.17
CA LEU A 196 -5.59 18.79 -7.23
C LEU A 196 -5.11 18.95 -8.68
N TYR A 197 -5.53 18.06 -9.58
CA TYR A 197 -5.25 18.20 -11.01
C TYR A 197 -5.79 19.50 -11.56
N ASP A 198 -7.07 19.83 -11.28
CA ASP A 198 -7.70 21.05 -11.74
C ASP A 198 -7.01 22.31 -11.17
N LYS A 199 -6.54 22.26 -9.92
CA LYS A 199 -5.81 23.37 -9.28
C LYS A 199 -4.44 23.61 -9.90
N TYR A 200 -3.70 22.56 -10.28
CA TYR A 200 -2.28 22.67 -10.58
C TYR A 200 -1.89 22.34 -12.03
N LYS A 201 -2.81 21.84 -12.89
CA LYS A 201 -2.49 21.46 -14.28
C LYS A 201 -1.83 22.59 -15.09
N ASP A 202 -2.28 23.83 -14.90
CA ASP A 202 -1.74 25.00 -15.59
C ASP A 202 -0.36 25.44 -15.02
N GLN A 203 0.01 24.89 -13.86
CA GLN A 203 1.33 25.07 -13.25
C GLN A 203 2.30 23.92 -13.59
N GLY A 204 1.94 23.07 -14.55
CA GLY A 204 2.76 21.95 -15.00
C GLY A 204 2.64 20.72 -14.13
N PHE A 205 1.49 20.51 -13.48
CA PHE A 205 1.17 19.24 -12.81
C PHE A 205 0.49 18.26 -13.76
N VAL A 206 0.91 17.01 -13.72
CA VAL A 206 0.32 15.92 -14.50
C VAL A 206 0.01 14.74 -13.61
N VAL A 207 -1.18 14.18 -13.75
CA VAL A 207 -1.56 12.89 -13.18
C VAL A 207 -1.55 11.86 -14.29
N LEU A 208 -0.76 10.79 -14.14
CA LEU A 208 -0.76 9.61 -15.00
C LEU A 208 -1.38 8.46 -14.21
N SER A 209 -2.68 8.26 -14.37
CA SER A 209 -3.46 7.30 -13.59
C SER A 209 -3.56 5.99 -14.36
N ILE A 210 -2.95 4.91 -13.85
CA ILE A 210 -2.73 3.65 -14.55
C ILE A 210 -3.63 2.56 -13.97
N SER A 211 -4.41 1.89 -14.82
CA SER A 211 -5.19 0.71 -14.48
C SER A 211 -4.76 -0.49 -15.32
N ASP A 212 -4.73 -1.67 -14.70
CA ASP A 212 -4.48 -2.94 -15.39
C ASP A 212 -5.75 -3.59 -15.97
N GLU A 213 -6.88 -2.90 -15.86
CA GLU A 213 -8.16 -3.35 -16.40
C GLU A 213 -8.34 -2.96 -17.89
N GLU A 214 -9.26 -3.68 -18.53
CA GLU A 214 -9.62 -3.43 -19.93
C GLU A 214 -10.39 -2.11 -20.11
N VAL A 215 -10.25 -1.48 -21.28
CA VAL A 215 -10.89 -0.23 -21.64
C VAL A 215 -12.42 -0.26 -21.44
N ALA A 216 -13.05 -1.41 -21.69
CA ALA A 216 -14.49 -1.59 -21.55
C ALA A 216 -15.01 -1.40 -20.12
N LYS A 217 -14.15 -1.63 -19.10
CA LYS A 217 -14.47 -1.37 -17.69
C LYS A 217 -14.08 0.04 -17.27
N VAL A 218 -12.89 0.50 -17.68
CA VAL A 218 -12.32 1.76 -17.24
C VAL A 218 -13.04 2.97 -17.84
N SER A 219 -13.32 2.97 -19.15
CA SER A 219 -13.87 4.14 -19.85
C SER A 219 -15.23 4.61 -19.30
N PRO A 220 -16.27 3.74 -19.14
CA PRO A 220 -17.55 4.17 -18.57
C PRO A 220 -17.41 4.63 -17.12
N PHE A 221 -16.54 3.99 -16.32
CA PHE A 221 -16.30 4.35 -14.94
C PHE A 221 -15.71 5.77 -14.79
N ILE A 222 -14.73 6.12 -15.63
CA ILE A 222 -14.09 7.45 -15.65
C ILE A 222 -15.07 8.52 -16.12
N THR A 223 -15.87 8.22 -17.15
CA THR A 223 -16.90 9.14 -17.67
C THR A 223 -17.94 9.46 -16.60
N GLU A 224 -18.48 8.46 -15.92
CA GLU A 224 -19.45 8.62 -14.83
C GLU A 224 -18.95 9.55 -13.72
N ARG A 225 -17.65 9.51 -13.43
CA ARG A 225 -17.02 10.28 -12.35
C ARG A 225 -16.45 11.62 -12.78
N ASN A 226 -16.59 12.00 -14.04
CA ASN A 226 -16.07 13.24 -14.61
C ASN A 226 -14.56 13.42 -14.35
N ILE A 227 -13.79 12.35 -14.46
CA ILE A 227 -12.34 12.38 -14.33
C ILE A 227 -11.74 12.93 -15.62
N SER A 228 -10.93 13.98 -15.52
CA SER A 228 -10.34 14.69 -16.66
C SER A 228 -8.82 14.58 -16.77
N TYR A 229 -8.16 14.07 -15.75
CA TYR A 229 -6.73 13.77 -15.86
C TYR A 229 -6.47 12.52 -16.72
N PRO A 230 -5.27 12.39 -17.32
CA PRO A 230 -4.90 11.23 -18.14
C PRO A 230 -5.07 9.89 -17.41
N VAL A 231 -5.84 8.99 -18.00
CA VAL A 231 -6.03 7.61 -17.54
C VAL A 231 -5.47 6.65 -18.57
N LEU A 232 -4.47 5.88 -18.17
CA LEU A 232 -3.69 5.00 -19.00
C LEU A 232 -4.00 3.54 -18.69
N LEU A 233 -3.83 2.66 -19.68
CA LEU A 233 -4.14 1.24 -19.54
C LEU A 233 -2.86 0.39 -19.63
N ASP A 234 -2.69 -0.50 -18.65
CA ASP A 234 -1.58 -1.48 -18.56
C ASP A 234 -2.14 -2.92 -18.35
N PRO A 235 -2.97 -3.46 -19.27
CA PRO A 235 -3.65 -4.75 -19.08
C PRO A 235 -2.67 -5.92 -18.92
N GLY A 236 -1.43 -5.76 -19.33
CA GLY A 236 -0.36 -6.75 -19.14
C GLY A 236 0.44 -6.58 -17.86
N ARG A 237 0.11 -5.61 -16.98
CA ARG A 237 0.79 -5.27 -15.72
C ARG A 237 2.29 -4.97 -15.83
N LYS A 238 2.81 -4.70 -17.02
CA LYS A 238 4.25 -4.46 -17.24
C LYS A 238 4.75 -3.22 -16.49
N VAL A 239 3.93 -2.17 -16.46
CA VAL A 239 4.27 -0.93 -15.72
C VAL A 239 4.06 -1.15 -14.23
N ASN A 240 3.00 -1.86 -13.82
CA ASN A 240 2.81 -2.28 -12.43
C ASN A 240 4.05 -3.03 -11.90
N ASP A 241 4.57 -4.00 -12.67
CA ASP A 241 5.73 -4.81 -12.30
C ASP A 241 7.02 -3.97 -12.26
N ALA A 242 7.22 -3.07 -13.23
CA ALA A 242 8.36 -2.16 -13.28
C ALA A 242 8.41 -1.21 -12.07
N PHE A 243 7.24 -0.81 -11.56
CA PHE A 243 7.09 0.02 -10.37
C PHE A 243 7.00 -0.77 -9.05
N VAL A 244 7.10 -2.09 -9.12
CA VAL A 244 6.97 -2.99 -7.96
C VAL A 244 5.67 -2.66 -7.18
N VAL A 245 4.54 -2.66 -7.90
CA VAL A 245 3.21 -2.39 -7.32
C VAL A 245 2.59 -3.71 -6.88
N GLU A 246 2.63 -3.96 -5.58
CA GLU A 246 2.05 -5.17 -4.95
C GLU A 246 0.60 -4.96 -4.50
N GLY A 247 0.23 -3.71 -4.20
CA GLY A 247 -1.11 -3.32 -3.75
C GLY A 247 -1.56 -1.98 -4.32
N ILE A 248 -2.87 -1.74 -4.35
CA ILE A 248 -3.49 -0.50 -4.82
C ILE A 248 -4.46 0.06 -3.77
N PRO A 249 -4.60 1.41 -3.68
CA PRO A 249 -3.95 2.43 -4.50
C PRO A 249 -2.45 2.59 -4.20
N LYS A 250 -1.68 2.98 -5.19
CA LYS A 250 -0.27 3.30 -5.03
C LYS A 250 0.08 4.52 -5.85
N SER A 251 0.74 5.51 -5.24
CA SER A 251 1.11 6.76 -5.89
C SER A 251 2.59 7.06 -5.73
N PHE A 252 3.19 7.59 -6.80
CA PHE A 252 4.57 8.04 -6.88
C PHE A 252 4.60 9.46 -7.41
N VAL A 253 5.35 10.35 -6.77
CA VAL A 253 5.48 11.76 -7.20
C VAL A 253 6.92 12.04 -7.63
N TYR A 254 7.05 12.52 -8.86
CA TYR A 254 8.31 12.96 -9.46
C TYR A 254 8.32 14.49 -9.55
N ASP A 255 9.45 15.08 -9.20
CA ASP A 255 9.70 16.52 -9.38
C ASP A 255 9.95 16.86 -10.85
N ARG A 256 10.22 18.16 -11.12
CA ARG A 256 10.47 18.67 -12.48
C ARG A 256 11.74 18.11 -13.11
N GLU A 257 12.69 17.68 -12.32
CA GLU A 257 13.93 17.03 -12.74
C GLU A 257 13.75 15.54 -13.05
N GLY A 258 12.58 14.99 -12.76
CA GLY A 258 12.26 13.57 -12.90
C GLY A 258 12.80 12.71 -11.76
N LYS A 259 13.04 13.30 -10.60
CA LYS A 259 13.45 12.59 -9.39
C LYS A 259 12.21 12.15 -8.62
N LEU A 260 12.16 10.88 -8.20
CA LEU A 260 11.16 10.36 -7.28
C LEU A 260 11.36 11.01 -5.90
N VAL A 261 10.41 11.82 -5.47
CA VAL A 261 10.50 12.61 -4.22
C VAL A 261 9.50 12.20 -3.16
N ALA A 262 8.40 11.54 -3.54
CA ALA A 262 7.42 11.03 -2.58
C ALA A 262 6.68 9.81 -3.14
N GLN A 263 6.19 8.95 -2.24
CA GLN A 263 5.30 7.84 -2.59
C GLN A 263 4.31 7.58 -1.46
N SER A 264 3.15 7.02 -1.80
CA SER A 264 2.17 6.59 -0.81
C SER A 264 2.52 5.19 -0.27
N VAL A 265 2.14 4.90 0.97
CA VAL A 265 2.05 3.51 1.44
C VAL A 265 0.72 2.93 0.98
N ASP A 266 -0.38 3.68 1.18
CA ASP A 266 -1.75 3.30 0.85
C ASP A 266 -2.52 4.53 0.34
N MET A 267 -3.87 4.50 0.43
CA MET A 267 -4.76 5.60 0.07
C MET A 267 -4.33 6.92 0.71
N ARG A 268 -4.42 8.01 -0.04
CA ARG A 268 -4.11 9.36 0.44
C ARG A 268 -5.34 10.26 0.43
N THR A 269 -5.44 11.09 1.47
CA THR A 269 -6.36 12.23 1.51
C THR A 269 -5.79 13.38 0.69
N ARG A 270 -6.63 14.38 0.42
CA ARG A 270 -6.21 15.59 -0.28
C ARG A 270 -5.05 16.30 0.42
N SER A 271 -5.07 16.37 1.74
CA SER A 271 -4.00 16.97 2.56
C SER A 271 -2.66 16.26 2.36
N GLN A 272 -2.67 14.93 2.41
CA GLN A 272 -1.48 14.11 2.21
C GLN A 272 -0.94 14.20 0.77
N PHE A 273 -1.81 14.17 -0.24
CA PHE A 273 -1.38 14.43 -1.62
C PHE A 273 -0.76 15.83 -1.77
N GLN A 274 -1.34 16.86 -1.14
CA GLN A 274 -0.78 18.22 -1.16
C GLN A 274 0.63 18.25 -0.54
N GLN A 275 0.88 17.51 0.55
CA GLN A 275 2.22 17.39 1.15
C GLN A 275 3.21 16.72 0.17
N MET A 276 2.79 15.65 -0.51
CA MET A 276 3.61 14.98 -1.53
C MET A 276 3.95 15.93 -2.70
N LEU A 277 2.97 16.74 -3.16
CA LEU A 277 3.17 17.72 -4.21
C LEU A 277 4.07 18.88 -3.77
N THR A 278 3.97 19.29 -2.50
CA THR A 278 4.87 20.31 -1.91
C THR A 278 6.32 19.82 -1.91
N ALA A 279 6.57 18.54 -1.61
CA ALA A 279 7.90 17.95 -1.73
C ALA A 279 8.45 17.96 -3.17
N ALA A 280 7.56 18.00 -4.17
CA ALA A 280 7.91 18.12 -5.58
C ALA A 280 7.96 19.59 -6.10
N GLY A 281 7.80 20.59 -5.22
CA GLY A 281 7.84 22.00 -5.56
C GLY A 281 6.53 22.62 -6.07
N LEU A 282 5.38 22.02 -5.77
CA LEU A 282 4.04 22.60 -5.98
C LEU A 282 3.43 23.05 -4.63
N ASN A 283 3.12 24.35 -4.50
CA ASN A 283 2.58 24.97 -3.27
C ASN A 283 1.18 25.56 -3.51
#